data_7deac89bfe3b7067d78f3d519cca8755
#
_entry.id   7deac89bfe3b7067d78f3d519cca8755
#
_cell.length_a   1.000
_cell.length_b   1.000
_cell.length_c   1.000
_cell.angle_alpha   90.00
_cell.angle_beta   90.00
_cell.angle_gamma   90.00
#
_symmetry.space_group_name_H-M   'P 1'
#
loop_
_entity.id
_entity.type
_entity.pdbx_description
1 polymer ?
#
loop_
_entity_poly.entity_id
_entity_poly.type
_entity_poly.pdbx_seq_one_letter_code
_entity_poly.pdbx_strand_id
1 'polypeptide(L)'
;CKGTYTADNDAVKANADTVVATVGDHQLTNSQLQVFYWMQVQSFLSSDYGSYMMYYGMLDYSQPLDTQVCSLADNGETWQQFFLKEALGTWRNYCALADRAKENDLKLTKEEKKALENVEETLKQSAEHYGLESVEELLKYNVGAGAGLADYTYFQQLLMQGNKYYDAE
;
A
#
# COMPACT_ATOMS: atom_id res chain seq x y z
N CYS A 1 -7.46 -15.20 1.32
CA CYS A 1 -6.23 -15.99 1.47
C CYS A 1 -5.54 -15.56 2.75
N LYS A 2 -5.50 -16.42 3.78
CA LYS A 2 -4.65 -16.19 4.94
C LYS A 2 -3.21 -16.34 4.48
N GLY A 3 -2.55 -15.23 4.19
CA GLY A 3 -1.10 -15.23 4.08
C GLY A 3 -0.55 -15.66 5.44
N THR A 4 0.20 -16.73 5.46
CA THR A 4 0.93 -17.21 6.66
C THR A 4 2.16 -16.37 6.94
N TYR A 5 2.32 -15.24 6.25
CA TYR A 5 3.41 -14.33 6.48
C TYR A 5 3.20 -13.58 7.80
N THR A 6 3.79 -14.10 8.85
CA THR A 6 4.00 -13.37 10.10
C THR A 6 5.30 -12.59 9.98
N ALA A 7 5.23 -11.37 9.44
CA ALA A 7 6.31 -10.42 9.69
C ALA A 7 6.50 -10.31 11.21
N ASP A 8 7.74 -10.09 11.65
CA ASP A 8 8.00 -9.73 13.04
C ASP A 8 7.28 -8.41 13.35
N ASN A 9 6.04 -8.55 13.83
CA ASN A 9 5.15 -7.42 14.06
C ASN A 9 5.70 -6.45 15.10
N ASP A 10 6.53 -6.92 16.02
CA ASP A 10 7.13 -6.06 17.04
C ASP A 10 8.26 -5.22 16.45
N ALA A 11 9.09 -5.80 15.56
CA ALA A 11 10.11 -5.05 14.83
C ALA A 11 9.51 -4.01 13.87
N VAL A 12 8.41 -4.35 13.18
CA VAL A 12 7.70 -3.40 12.29
C VAL A 12 7.10 -2.25 13.08
N LYS A 13 6.45 -2.52 14.21
CA LYS A 13 5.89 -1.50 15.11
C LYS A 13 6.96 -0.61 15.72
N ALA A 14 8.09 -1.18 16.15
CA ALA A 14 9.20 -0.43 16.74
C ALA A 14 9.84 0.57 15.76
N ASN A 15 9.77 0.30 14.46
CA ASN A 15 10.34 1.15 13.40
C ASN A 15 9.26 1.90 12.59
N ALA A 16 8.02 1.97 13.09
CA ALA A 16 6.89 2.55 12.36
C ALA A 16 7.16 3.97 11.84
N ASP A 17 7.72 4.82 12.69
CA ASP A 17 7.96 6.25 12.40
C ASP A 17 9.30 6.53 11.68
N THR A 18 10.09 5.50 11.41
CA THR A 18 11.36 5.66 10.69
C THR A 18 11.10 6.10 9.26
N VAL A 19 11.68 7.23 8.85
CA VAL A 19 11.63 7.68 7.45
C VAL A 19 12.49 6.77 6.60
N VAL A 20 11.90 6.12 5.61
CA VAL A 20 12.55 5.13 4.73
C VAL A 20 12.78 5.66 3.31
N ALA A 21 12.08 6.72 2.92
CA ALA A 21 12.26 7.38 1.63
C ALA A 21 11.91 8.86 1.69
N THR A 22 12.55 9.66 0.83
CA THR A 22 12.32 11.10 0.68
C THR A 22 12.33 11.48 -0.79
N VAL A 23 11.35 12.28 -1.23
CA VAL A 23 11.28 12.86 -2.58
C VAL A 23 10.80 14.31 -2.45
N GLY A 24 11.66 15.28 -2.79
CA GLY A 24 11.36 16.69 -2.55
C GLY A 24 11.04 16.94 -1.06
N ASP A 25 9.88 17.52 -0.80
CA ASP A 25 9.39 17.76 0.57
C ASP A 25 8.59 16.57 1.15
N HIS A 26 8.40 15.51 0.37
CA HIS A 26 7.68 14.31 0.79
C HIS A 26 8.59 13.35 1.55
N GLN A 27 8.09 12.84 2.66
CA GLN A 27 8.72 11.78 3.43
C GLN A 27 7.77 10.59 3.57
N LEU A 28 8.33 9.39 3.47
CA LEU A 28 7.60 8.13 3.67
C LEU A 28 8.15 7.43 4.90
N THR A 29 7.28 7.14 5.87
CA THR A 29 7.64 6.33 7.04
C THR A 29 7.53 4.84 6.72
N ASN A 30 8.13 4.01 7.56
CA ASN A 30 8.05 2.56 7.42
C ASN A 30 6.60 2.05 7.51
N SER A 31 5.78 2.58 8.41
CA SER A 31 4.36 2.21 8.52
C SER A 31 3.55 2.63 7.29
N GLN A 32 3.82 3.79 6.72
CA GLN A 32 3.21 4.22 5.46
C GLN A 32 3.63 3.32 4.29
N LEU A 33 4.92 2.96 4.20
CA LEU A 33 5.41 2.04 3.17
C LEU A 33 4.69 0.69 3.24
N GLN A 34 4.35 0.18 4.43
CA GLN A 34 3.59 -1.06 4.58
C GLN A 34 2.27 -1.03 3.81
N VAL A 35 1.55 0.09 3.82
CA VAL A 35 0.29 0.25 3.07
C VAL A 35 0.56 0.14 1.56
N PHE A 36 1.52 0.89 1.04
CA PHE A 36 1.89 0.84 -0.39
C PHE A 36 2.35 -0.54 -0.82
N TYR A 37 3.15 -1.21 0.01
CA TYR A 37 3.65 -2.55 -0.24
C TYR A 37 2.51 -3.57 -0.37
N TRP A 38 1.61 -3.64 0.62
CA TRP A 38 0.53 -4.62 0.60
C TRP A 38 -0.53 -4.32 -0.45
N MET A 39 -0.79 -3.06 -0.75
CA MET A 39 -1.65 -2.67 -1.86
C MET A 39 -1.05 -3.11 -3.20
N GLN A 40 0.25 -2.98 -3.38
CA GLN A 40 0.96 -3.47 -4.57
C GLN A 40 0.89 -4.99 -4.69
N VAL A 41 1.13 -5.72 -3.61
CA VAL A 41 1.01 -7.18 -3.59
C VAL A 41 -0.40 -7.63 -3.94
N GLN A 42 -1.41 -7.07 -3.30
CA GLN A 42 -2.81 -7.42 -3.57
C GLN A 42 -3.23 -7.12 -5.01
N SER A 43 -2.83 -5.97 -5.53
CA SER A 43 -3.11 -5.60 -6.92
C SER A 43 -2.49 -6.60 -7.91
N PHE A 44 -1.24 -6.99 -7.67
CA PHE A 44 -0.57 -7.99 -8.50
C PHE A 44 -1.25 -9.35 -8.43
N LEU A 45 -1.55 -9.86 -7.23
CA LEU A 45 -2.19 -11.16 -7.03
C LEU A 45 -3.61 -11.22 -7.62
N SER A 46 -4.32 -10.09 -7.66
CA SER A 46 -5.66 -9.97 -8.24
C SER A 46 -5.64 -9.83 -9.76
N SER A 47 -4.48 -9.59 -10.36
CA SER A 47 -4.34 -9.48 -11.81
C SER A 47 -4.33 -10.86 -12.48
N ASP A 48 -4.68 -10.90 -13.77
CA ASP A 48 -4.59 -12.12 -14.58
C ASP A 48 -3.16 -12.65 -14.62
N TYR A 49 -2.19 -11.74 -14.63
CA TYR A 49 -0.78 -12.08 -14.65
C TYR A 49 -0.29 -12.68 -13.32
N GLY A 50 -0.71 -12.12 -12.20
CA GLY A 50 -0.41 -12.68 -10.87
C GLY A 50 -1.05 -14.06 -10.68
N SER A 51 -2.28 -14.22 -11.14
CA SER A 51 -2.97 -15.52 -11.15
C SER A 51 -2.24 -16.57 -11.98
N TYR A 52 -1.73 -16.17 -13.15
CA TYR A 52 -0.88 -17.01 -13.99
C TYR A 52 0.40 -17.44 -13.27
N MET A 53 1.11 -16.50 -12.64
CA MET A 53 2.34 -16.78 -11.89
C MET A 53 2.12 -17.78 -10.75
N MET A 54 1.02 -17.63 -10.01
CA MET A 54 0.65 -18.55 -8.95
C MET A 54 0.28 -19.93 -9.48
N TYR A 55 -0.48 -19.99 -10.59
CA TYR A 55 -0.89 -21.25 -11.19
C TYR A 55 0.29 -22.09 -11.67
N TYR A 56 1.32 -21.46 -12.24
CA TYR A 56 2.54 -22.14 -12.69
C TYR A 56 3.62 -22.30 -11.61
N GLY A 57 3.32 -21.97 -10.36
CA GLY A 57 4.26 -22.14 -9.25
C GLY A 57 5.46 -21.17 -9.27
N MET A 58 5.38 -20.09 -10.04
CA MET A 58 6.41 -19.04 -10.11
C MET A 58 6.35 -18.07 -8.93
N LEU A 59 5.22 -18.05 -8.24
CA LEU A 59 4.96 -17.30 -7.01
C LEU A 59 4.11 -18.17 -6.09
N ASP A 60 4.61 -18.48 -4.91
CA ASP A 60 3.85 -19.18 -3.86
C ASP A 60 3.53 -18.21 -2.73
N TYR A 61 2.31 -17.69 -2.73
CA TYR A 61 1.87 -16.74 -1.70
C TYR A 61 1.65 -17.38 -0.33
N SER A 62 1.66 -18.68 -0.22
CA SER A 62 1.61 -19.41 1.07
C SER A 62 2.96 -19.44 1.80
N GLN A 63 4.04 -19.08 1.11
CA GLN A 63 5.41 -19.07 1.62
C GLN A 63 5.94 -17.61 1.71
N PRO A 64 6.96 -17.36 2.56
CA PRO A 64 7.58 -16.04 2.66
C PRO A 64 8.10 -15.53 1.32
N LEU A 65 7.76 -14.28 0.97
CA LEU A 65 8.13 -13.67 -0.31
C LEU A 65 9.62 -13.28 -0.40
N ASP A 66 10.30 -13.15 0.73
CA ASP A 66 11.73 -12.86 0.83
C ASP A 66 12.64 -14.07 0.58
N THR A 67 12.05 -15.28 0.54
CA THR A 67 12.76 -16.52 0.25
C THR A 67 12.60 -17.01 -1.18
N GLN A 68 11.77 -16.37 -1.99
CA GLN A 68 11.47 -16.77 -3.35
C GLN A 68 12.07 -15.79 -4.35
N VAL A 69 12.85 -16.30 -5.30
CA VAL A 69 13.37 -15.49 -6.41
C VAL A 69 12.23 -15.06 -7.33
N CYS A 70 12.20 -13.77 -7.64
CA CYS A 70 11.23 -13.20 -8.57
C CYS A 70 11.60 -13.54 -10.01
N SER A 71 10.73 -14.27 -10.71
CA SER A 71 10.93 -14.63 -12.11
C SER A 71 10.80 -13.44 -13.09
N LEU A 72 10.38 -12.27 -12.61
CA LEU A 72 10.28 -11.02 -13.39
C LEU A 72 11.54 -10.15 -13.26
N ALA A 73 12.47 -10.52 -12.38
CA ALA A 73 13.69 -9.78 -12.13
C ALA A 73 14.90 -10.54 -12.67
N ASP A 74 15.77 -9.84 -13.41
CA ASP A 74 16.95 -10.46 -14.05
C ASP A 74 18.14 -10.62 -13.11
N ASN A 75 18.08 -10.06 -11.91
CA ASN A 75 19.22 -9.92 -10.99
C ASN A 75 19.16 -10.81 -9.74
N GLY A 76 18.22 -11.76 -9.68
CA GLY A 76 18.02 -12.65 -8.54
C GLY A 76 17.30 -11.99 -7.34
N GLU A 77 16.64 -10.86 -7.54
CA GLU A 77 15.78 -10.24 -6.52
C GLU A 77 14.70 -11.21 -6.08
N THR A 78 14.31 -11.11 -4.81
CA THR A 78 13.16 -11.83 -4.27
C THR A 78 11.85 -11.13 -4.65
N TRP A 79 10.72 -11.84 -4.54
CA TRP A 79 9.41 -11.23 -4.72
C TRP A 79 9.16 -10.07 -3.75
N GLN A 80 9.65 -10.17 -2.50
CA GLN A 80 9.57 -9.06 -1.56
C GLN A 80 10.31 -7.82 -2.08
N GLN A 81 11.54 -7.97 -2.54
CA GLN A 81 12.33 -6.87 -3.09
C GLN A 81 11.68 -6.26 -4.33
N PHE A 82 11.12 -7.09 -5.20
CA PHE A 82 10.35 -6.65 -6.37
C PHE A 82 9.16 -5.78 -5.95
N PHE A 83 8.31 -6.28 -5.05
CA PHE A 83 7.14 -5.52 -4.61
C PHE A 83 7.49 -4.25 -3.82
N LEU A 84 8.57 -4.25 -3.04
CA LEU A 84 9.06 -3.03 -2.37
C LEU A 84 9.49 -1.97 -3.38
N LYS A 85 10.18 -2.36 -4.44
CA LYS A 85 10.61 -1.46 -5.51
C LYS A 85 9.40 -0.85 -6.24
N GLU A 86 8.42 -1.67 -6.57
CA GLU A 86 7.16 -1.23 -7.19
C GLU A 86 6.38 -0.29 -6.27
N ALA A 87 6.28 -0.60 -4.98
CA ALA A 87 5.60 0.24 -3.99
C ALA A 87 6.26 1.61 -3.84
N LEU A 88 7.58 1.66 -3.77
CA LEU A 88 8.34 2.91 -3.73
C LEU A 88 8.20 3.72 -5.03
N GLY A 89 8.17 3.03 -6.17
CA GLY A 89 7.91 3.65 -7.48
C GLY A 89 6.52 4.29 -7.53
N THR A 90 5.51 3.59 -7.09
CA THR A 90 4.13 4.08 -6.99
C THR A 90 4.07 5.31 -6.09
N TRP A 91 4.63 5.25 -4.88
CA TRP A 91 4.67 6.39 -3.98
C TRP A 91 5.33 7.62 -4.61
N ARG A 92 6.51 7.46 -5.21
CA ARG A 92 7.21 8.58 -5.90
C ARG A 92 6.39 9.19 -7.03
N ASN A 93 5.74 8.35 -7.83
CA ASN A 93 4.89 8.82 -8.92
C ASN A 93 3.72 9.65 -8.41
N TYR A 94 3.04 9.17 -7.35
CA TYR A 94 1.93 9.92 -6.76
C TYR A 94 2.37 11.18 -6.03
N CYS A 95 3.55 11.23 -5.43
CA CYS A 95 4.15 12.47 -4.93
C CYS A 95 4.32 13.50 -6.06
N ALA A 96 4.89 13.08 -7.19
CA ALA A 96 5.07 13.96 -8.34
C ALA A 96 3.73 14.45 -8.93
N LEU A 97 2.74 13.58 -9.05
CA LEU A 97 1.40 13.93 -9.52
C LEU A 97 0.70 14.90 -8.55
N ALA A 98 0.82 14.68 -7.24
CA ALA A 98 0.26 15.58 -6.22
C ALA A 98 0.92 16.97 -6.25
N ASP A 99 2.22 17.04 -6.47
CA ASP A 99 2.94 18.30 -6.65
C ASP A 99 2.46 19.04 -7.91
N ARG A 100 2.29 18.32 -9.02
CA ARG A 100 1.71 18.88 -10.26
C ARG A 100 0.27 19.38 -10.07
N ALA A 101 -0.56 18.63 -9.34
CA ALA A 101 -1.91 19.07 -9.01
C ALA A 101 -1.88 20.37 -8.21
N LYS A 102 -0.98 20.49 -7.22
CA LYS A 102 -0.79 21.69 -6.42
C LYS A 102 -0.31 22.88 -7.25
N GLU A 103 0.68 22.69 -8.12
CA GLU A 103 1.19 23.71 -9.03
C GLU A 103 0.12 24.26 -9.98
N ASN A 104 -0.84 23.42 -10.35
CA ASN A 104 -1.99 23.80 -11.23
C ASN A 104 -3.26 24.18 -10.46
N ASP A 105 -3.16 24.45 -9.16
CA ASP A 105 -4.30 24.81 -8.28
C ASP A 105 -5.46 23.79 -8.30
N LEU A 106 -5.19 22.54 -8.62
CA LEU A 106 -6.15 21.43 -8.60
C LEU A 106 -6.32 20.94 -7.17
N LYS A 107 -7.48 21.17 -6.59
CA LYS A 107 -7.79 20.86 -5.19
C LYS A 107 -8.79 19.72 -5.07
N LEU A 108 -8.74 19.02 -3.94
CA LEU A 108 -9.76 18.05 -3.59
C LEU A 108 -11.12 18.75 -3.47
N THR A 109 -12.16 18.11 -3.99
CA THR A 109 -13.55 18.55 -3.83
C THR A 109 -14.01 18.43 -2.37
N LYS A 110 -15.18 19.03 -2.06
CA LYS A 110 -15.78 18.88 -0.73
C LYS A 110 -16.13 17.41 -0.42
N GLU A 111 -16.59 16.69 -1.43
CA GLU A 111 -16.95 15.27 -1.36
C GLU A 111 -15.72 14.42 -1.08
N GLU A 112 -14.61 14.68 -1.77
CA GLU A 112 -13.33 13.97 -1.57
C GLU A 112 -12.75 14.23 -0.17
N LYS A 113 -12.78 15.48 0.30
CA LYS A 113 -12.37 15.83 1.67
C LYS A 113 -13.22 15.11 2.72
N LYS A 114 -14.54 15.08 2.50
CA LYS A 114 -15.47 14.38 3.38
C LYS A 114 -15.22 12.87 3.37
N ALA A 115 -14.87 12.29 2.22
CA ALA A 115 -14.52 10.88 2.13
C ALA A 115 -13.25 10.56 2.95
N LEU A 116 -12.24 11.45 2.96
CA LEU A 116 -11.05 11.29 3.80
C LEU A 116 -11.37 11.40 5.30
N GLU A 117 -12.26 12.33 5.68
CA GLU A 117 -12.73 12.46 7.06
C GLU A 117 -13.52 11.23 7.54
N ASN A 118 -14.19 10.53 6.62
CA ASN A 118 -15.02 9.36 6.89
C ASN A 118 -14.30 8.02 6.69
N VAL A 119 -12.99 8.01 6.43
CA VAL A 119 -12.23 6.76 6.20
C VAL A 119 -12.40 5.76 7.33
N GLU A 120 -12.33 6.22 8.57
CA GLU A 120 -12.48 5.35 9.75
C GLU A 120 -13.86 4.68 9.79
N GLU A 121 -14.93 5.46 9.56
CA GLU A 121 -16.29 4.94 9.55
C GLU A 121 -16.52 3.95 8.40
N THR A 122 -15.95 4.23 7.24
CA THR A 122 -16.01 3.31 6.08
C THR A 122 -15.28 1.99 6.38
N LEU A 123 -14.11 2.06 7.01
CA LEU A 123 -13.37 0.86 7.42
C LEU A 123 -14.10 0.09 8.51
N LYS A 124 -14.77 0.78 9.44
CA LYS A 124 -15.58 0.14 10.48
C LYS A 124 -16.73 -0.66 9.87
N GLN A 125 -17.49 -0.08 8.95
CA GLN A 125 -18.55 -0.77 8.22
C GLN A 125 -18.01 -1.99 7.44
N SER A 126 -16.82 -1.86 6.85
CA SER A 126 -16.17 -2.98 6.18
C SER A 126 -15.76 -4.07 7.15
N ALA A 127 -15.21 -3.72 8.32
CA ALA A 127 -14.86 -4.68 9.36
C ALA A 127 -16.10 -5.47 9.82
N GLU A 128 -17.20 -4.77 10.10
CA GLU A 128 -18.47 -5.37 10.48
C GLU A 128 -19.01 -6.32 9.38
N HIS A 129 -18.92 -5.91 8.12
CA HIS A 129 -19.33 -6.74 6.97
C HIS A 129 -18.54 -8.05 6.88
N TYR A 130 -17.26 -8.03 7.21
CA TYR A 130 -16.39 -9.23 7.22
C TYR A 130 -16.38 -9.97 8.55
N GLY A 131 -17.17 -9.55 9.53
CA GLY A 131 -17.24 -10.18 10.85
C GLY A 131 -15.97 -9.96 11.68
N LEU A 132 -15.26 -8.87 11.45
CA LEU A 132 -14.08 -8.47 12.20
C LEU A 132 -14.47 -7.55 13.36
N GLU A 133 -13.72 -7.61 14.47
CA GLU A 133 -14.08 -6.90 15.70
C GLU A 133 -13.72 -5.41 15.67
N SER A 134 -12.78 -5.00 14.79
CA SER A 134 -12.27 -3.63 14.77
C SER A 134 -11.65 -3.21 13.44
N VAL A 135 -11.50 -1.91 13.25
CA VAL A 135 -10.71 -1.32 12.13
C VAL A 135 -9.26 -1.78 12.19
N GLU A 136 -8.67 -1.88 13.39
CA GLU A 136 -7.31 -2.36 13.56
C GLU A 136 -7.14 -3.80 13.04
N GLU A 137 -8.10 -4.67 13.34
CA GLU A 137 -8.10 -6.04 12.83
C GLU A 137 -8.23 -6.09 11.30
N LEU A 138 -9.09 -5.26 10.72
CA LEU A 138 -9.23 -5.14 9.27
C LEU A 138 -7.93 -4.64 8.61
N LEU A 139 -7.29 -3.62 9.15
CA LEU A 139 -6.03 -3.10 8.64
C LEU A 139 -4.91 -4.14 8.76
N LYS A 140 -4.84 -4.84 9.89
CA LYS A 140 -3.88 -5.94 10.09
C LYS A 140 -4.06 -7.04 9.03
N TYR A 141 -5.30 -7.35 8.70
CA TYR A 141 -5.61 -8.34 7.66
C TYR A 141 -5.22 -7.87 6.25
N ASN A 142 -5.48 -6.60 5.92
CA ASN A 142 -5.29 -6.06 4.58
C ASN A 142 -3.87 -5.53 4.31
N VAL A 143 -3.25 -4.86 5.28
CA VAL A 143 -2.00 -4.12 5.11
C VAL A 143 -0.92 -4.48 6.15
N GLY A 144 -1.13 -5.56 6.89
CA GLY A 144 -0.19 -6.02 7.91
C GLY A 144 -0.29 -5.25 9.23
N ALA A 145 0.34 -5.77 10.27
CA ALA A 145 0.24 -5.26 11.64
C ALA A 145 1.03 -3.96 11.90
N GLY A 146 1.84 -3.52 10.94
CA GLY A 146 2.71 -2.34 11.10
C GLY A 146 2.06 -1.02 10.72
N ALA A 147 0.91 -1.02 10.05
CA ALA A 147 0.23 0.17 9.56
C ALA A 147 -1.04 0.45 10.36
N GLY A 148 -1.26 1.72 10.69
CA GLY A 148 -2.47 2.21 11.36
C GLY A 148 -3.40 2.99 10.43
N LEU A 149 -4.49 3.51 11.02
CA LEU A 149 -5.50 4.30 10.31
C LEU A 149 -4.89 5.54 9.63
N ALA A 150 -3.96 6.24 10.29
CA ALA A 150 -3.31 7.42 9.75
C ALA A 150 -2.49 7.10 8.49
N ASP A 151 -1.82 5.95 8.46
CA ASP A 151 -1.02 5.50 7.32
C ASP A 151 -1.91 5.14 6.13
N TYR A 152 -3.03 4.47 6.37
CA TYR A 152 -4.02 4.15 5.35
C TYR A 152 -4.68 5.43 4.81
N THR A 153 -5.03 6.38 5.67
CA THR A 153 -5.60 7.67 5.27
C THR A 153 -4.61 8.48 4.43
N TYR A 154 -3.33 8.49 4.79
CA TYR A 154 -2.27 9.11 3.99
C TYR A 154 -2.20 8.51 2.58
N PHE A 155 -2.23 7.18 2.47
CA PHE A 155 -2.27 6.49 1.18
C PHE A 155 -3.46 6.97 0.33
N GLN A 156 -4.67 6.97 0.88
CA GLN A 156 -5.86 7.42 0.18
C GLN A 156 -5.77 8.89 -0.25
N GLN A 157 -5.29 9.76 0.63
CA GLN A 157 -5.13 11.18 0.35
C GLN A 157 -4.13 11.43 -0.78
N LEU A 158 -2.98 10.78 -0.76
CA LEU A 158 -1.96 10.96 -1.78
C LEU A 158 -2.46 10.51 -3.16
N LEU A 159 -3.17 9.38 -3.22
CA LEU A 159 -3.77 8.90 -4.47
C LEU A 159 -4.83 9.88 -4.99
N MET A 160 -5.72 10.37 -4.14
CA MET A 160 -6.73 11.36 -4.53
C MET A 160 -6.08 12.65 -5.07
N GLN A 161 -5.05 13.17 -4.39
CA GLN A 161 -4.33 14.36 -4.82
C GLN A 161 -3.64 14.17 -6.18
N GLY A 162 -2.96 13.04 -6.37
CA GLY A 162 -2.29 12.72 -7.63
C GLY A 162 -3.27 12.52 -8.79
N ASN A 163 -4.40 11.87 -8.53
CA ASN A 163 -5.43 11.65 -9.54
C ASN A 163 -6.07 12.95 -10.03
N LYS A 164 -6.06 14.03 -9.23
CA LYS A 164 -6.52 15.36 -9.71
C LYS A 164 -5.73 15.84 -10.92
N TYR A 165 -4.44 15.61 -10.95
CA TYR A 165 -3.63 15.97 -12.12
C TYR A 165 -3.83 14.99 -13.27
N TYR A 166 -3.85 13.70 -12.99
CA TYR A 166 -4.04 12.65 -14.00
C TYR A 166 -5.37 12.78 -14.74
N ASP A 167 -6.46 13.09 -14.02
CA ASP A 167 -7.81 13.24 -14.62
C ASP A 167 -8.00 14.57 -15.36
N ALA A 168 -7.10 15.56 -15.16
CA ALA A 168 -7.15 16.86 -15.81
C ALA A 168 -6.42 16.91 -17.18
N GLU A 169 -5.61 15.90 -17.51
CA GLU A 169 -4.92 15.72 -18.80
C GLU A 169 -5.76 14.90 -19.78
#